data_79a6ceb6eced80dc4a7fb3f4b726076c
#
_entry.id   79a6ceb6eced80dc4a7fb3f4b726076c
#
_cell.length_a   1.000
_cell.length_b   1.000
_cell.length_c   1.000
_cell.angle_alpha   90.00
_cell.angle_beta   90.00
_cell.angle_gamma   90.00
#
_symmetry.space_group_name_H-M   'P 1'
#
loop_
_entity.id
_entity.type
_entity.pdbx_description
1 polymer ?
#
loop_
_entity_poly.entity_id
_entity_poly.type
_entity_poly.pdbx_seq_one_letter_code
_entity_poly.pdbx_strand_id
1 'polypeptide(L)' 'MKKLTWRELNHTLGTKTEAEVLDMLNEERANLRRIVVLERLHQRYNSLRVTRERIELFKEATTKWKRS' A
#
# COMPACT_ATOMS: atom_id res chain seq x y z
N MET A 1 2.25 9.98 -20.26
CA MET A 1 2.95 9.49 -19.08
C MET A 1 3.66 8.18 -19.37
N LYS A 2 4.89 8.03 -18.90
CA LYS A 2 5.67 6.84 -19.19
C LYS A 2 5.11 5.63 -18.42
N LYS A 3 4.95 4.53 -19.15
CA LYS A 3 4.46 3.28 -18.58
C LYS A 3 5.62 2.55 -17.88
N LEU A 4 5.44 2.23 -16.60
CA LEU A 4 6.45 1.50 -15.84
C LEU A 4 6.51 0.04 -16.29
N THR A 5 7.72 -0.51 -16.37
CA THR A 5 7.89 -1.94 -16.56
C THR A 5 7.60 -2.65 -15.24
N TRP A 6 7.40 -3.96 -15.31
CA TRP A 6 7.16 -4.77 -14.11
C TRP A 6 8.30 -4.62 -13.09
N ARG A 7 9.54 -4.62 -13.59
CA ARG A 7 10.71 -4.48 -12.72
C ARG A 7 10.73 -3.11 -12.04
N GLU A 8 10.47 -2.06 -12.82
CA GLU A 8 10.45 -0.70 -12.29
C GLU A 8 9.34 -0.54 -11.26
N LEU A 9 8.17 -1.11 -11.54
CA LEU A 9 7.05 -1.06 -10.62
C LEU A 9 7.41 -1.69 -9.27
N ASN A 10 7.95 -2.89 -9.29
CA ASN A 10 8.30 -3.58 -8.06
C ASN A 10 9.37 -2.85 -7.26
N HIS A 11 10.36 -2.30 -7.96
CA HIS A 11 11.40 -1.51 -7.30
C HIS A 11 10.81 -0.25 -6.65
N THR A 12 9.96 0.45 -7.38
CA THR A 12 9.34 1.69 -6.93
C THR A 12 8.44 1.44 -5.72
N LEU A 13 7.65 0.37 -5.73
CA LEU A 13 6.71 0.09 -4.65
C LEU A 13 7.40 -0.06 -3.30
N GLY A 14 8.63 -0.52 -3.28
CA GLY A 14 9.37 -0.68 -2.04
C GLY A 14 9.64 0.63 -1.32
N THR A 15 9.59 1.76 -2.04
CA THR A 15 9.91 3.08 -1.49
C THR A 15 8.68 3.97 -1.33
N LYS A 16 7.49 3.51 -1.72
CA LYS A 16 6.28 4.35 -1.69
C LYS A 16 5.50 4.19 -0.39
N THR A 17 4.89 5.27 0.02
CA THR A 17 4.01 5.26 1.19
C THR A 17 2.65 4.66 0.83
N GLU A 18 1.85 4.39 1.85
CA GLU A 18 0.49 3.88 1.66
C GLU A 18 -0.33 4.80 0.75
N ALA A 19 -0.29 6.10 1.00
CA ALA A 19 -1.04 7.07 0.21
C ALA A 19 -0.56 7.10 -1.24
N GLU A 20 0.74 7.04 -1.44
CA GLU A 20 1.31 7.05 -2.78
C GLU A 20 0.92 5.80 -3.57
N VAL A 21 0.92 4.64 -2.90
CA VAL A 21 0.52 3.39 -3.55
C VAL A 21 -0.97 3.44 -3.91
N LEU A 22 -1.79 4.01 -3.04
CA LEU A 22 -3.21 4.16 -3.31
C LEU A 22 -3.43 5.05 -4.55
N ASP A 23 -2.69 6.15 -4.65
CA ASP A 23 -2.77 7.03 -5.80
C ASP A 23 -2.39 6.29 -7.08
N MET A 24 -1.33 5.49 -7.04
CA MET A 24 -0.91 4.70 -8.18
C MET A 24 -1.98 3.69 -8.59
N LEU A 25 -2.61 3.05 -7.61
CA LEU A 25 -3.69 2.10 -7.86
C LEU A 25 -4.88 2.79 -8.54
N ASN A 26 -5.29 3.93 -8.02
CA ASN A 26 -6.41 4.67 -8.58
C ASN A 26 -6.11 5.15 -9.99
N GLU A 27 -4.88 5.56 -10.24
CA GLU A 27 -4.46 5.98 -11.57
C GLU A 27 -4.50 4.83 -12.56
N GLU A 28 -4.05 3.65 -12.15
CA GLU A 28 -4.09 2.47 -13.01
C GLU A 28 -5.55 2.08 -13.31
N ARG A 29 -6.42 2.15 -12.32
CA ARG A 29 -7.85 1.87 -12.49
C ARG A 29 -8.51 2.81 -13.50
N ALA A 30 -8.07 4.05 -13.51
CA ALA A 30 -8.63 5.06 -14.41
C ALA A 30 -8.11 4.97 -15.83
N ASN A 31 -6.92 4.41 -16.01
CA ASN A 31 -6.22 4.45 -17.30
C ASN A 31 -6.08 3.06 -17.94
N LEU A 32 -4.97 2.40 -17.68
CA LEU A 32 -4.63 1.16 -18.41
C LEU A 32 -5.34 -0.10 -17.91
N ARG A 33 -5.70 -0.11 -16.64
CA ARG A 33 -6.41 -1.25 -16.02
C ARG A 33 -5.74 -2.61 -16.25
N ARG A 34 -4.42 -2.63 -16.21
CA ARG A 34 -3.68 -3.89 -16.37
C ARG A 34 -3.87 -4.76 -15.14
N ILE A 35 -4.49 -5.93 -15.32
CA ILE A 35 -4.86 -6.79 -14.20
C ILE A 35 -3.68 -7.13 -13.30
N VAL A 36 -2.55 -7.51 -13.89
CA VAL A 36 -1.36 -7.88 -13.11
C VAL A 36 -0.85 -6.70 -12.29
N VAL A 37 -0.86 -5.51 -12.88
CA VAL A 37 -0.42 -4.30 -12.19
C VAL A 37 -1.39 -3.90 -11.09
N LEU A 38 -2.69 -3.97 -11.37
CA LEU A 38 -3.72 -3.69 -10.38
C LEU A 38 -3.58 -4.61 -9.16
N GLU A 39 -3.40 -5.89 -9.42
CA GLU A 39 -3.24 -6.87 -8.36
C GLU A 39 -2.01 -6.58 -7.51
N ARG A 40 -0.89 -6.28 -8.15
CA ARG A 40 0.35 -5.99 -7.44
C ARG A 40 0.24 -4.74 -6.59
N LEU A 41 -0.36 -3.68 -7.13
CA LEU A 41 -0.57 -2.44 -6.40
C LEU A 41 -1.49 -2.66 -5.20
N HIS A 42 -2.54 -3.42 -5.40
CA HIS A 42 -3.49 -3.72 -4.33
C HIS A 42 -2.82 -4.55 -3.22
N GLN A 43 -1.99 -5.51 -3.57
CA GLN A 43 -1.24 -6.28 -2.59
C GLN A 43 -0.34 -5.39 -1.74
N ARG A 44 0.37 -4.48 -2.39
CA ARG A 44 1.27 -3.58 -1.67
C ARG A 44 0.50 -2.62 -0.77
N TYR A 45 -0.59 -2.06 -1.29
CA TYR A 45 -1.44 -1.17 -0.51
C TYR A 45 -1.97 -1.88 0.72
N ASN A 46 -2.49 -3.09 0.56
CA ASN A 46 -3.00 -3.89 1.67
C ASN A 46 -1.93 -4.17 2.71
N SER A 47 -0.74 -4.53 2.28
CA SER A 47 0.37 -4.82 3.17
C SER A 47 0.72 -3.62 4.05
N LEU A 48 0.80 -2.44 3.43
CA LEU A 48 1.11 -1.21 4.15
C LEU A 48 -0.01 -0.84 5.12
N ARG A 49 -1.25 -0.96 4.67
CA ARG A 49 -2.41 -0.64 5.50
C ARG A 49 -2.51 -1.57 6.71
N VAL A 50 -2.36 -2.86 6.50
CA VAL A 50 -2.42 -3.85 7.58
C VAL A 50 -1.32 -3.61 8.61
N THR A 51 -0.13 -3.30 8.14
CA THR A 51 0.99 -3.00 9.03
C THR A 51 0.68 -1.76 9.88
N ARG A 52 0.16 -0.72 9.28
CA ARG A 52 -0.22 0.51 9.99
C ARG A 52 -1.29 0.23 11.03
N GLU A 53 -2.34 -0.49 10.63
CA GLU A 53 -3.44 -0.82 11.53
C GLU A 53 -2.97 -1.67 12.70
N ARG A 54 -2.07 -2.61 12.44
CA ARG A 54 -1.52 -3.46 13.50
C ARG A 54 -0.75 -2.64 14.53
N ILE A 55 0.05 -1.70 14.06
CA ILE A 55 0.80 -0.81 14.94
C ILE A 55 -0.16 0.02 15.81
N GLU A 56 -1.21 0.54 15.20
CA GLU A 56 -2.21 1.32 15.91
C GLU A 56 -2.92 0.48 16.98
N LEU A 57 -3.28 -0.75 16.64
CA LEU A 57 -3.92 -1.67 17.59
C LEU A 57 -3.02 -1.97 18.77
N PHE A 58 -1.73 -2.20 18.51
CA PHE A 58 -0.78 -2.49 19.59
C PHE A 58 -0.60 -1.28 20.50
N LYS A 59 -0.59 -0.09 19.95
CA LYS A 59 -0.51 1.13 20.75
C LYS A 59 -1.74 1.27 21.65
N GLU A 60 -2.92 1.03 21.10
CA GLU A 60 -4.16 1.09 21.90
C GLU A 60 -4.14 0.06 23.01
N ALA A 61 -3.78 -1.17 22.70
CA ALA A 61 -3.75 -2.25 23.68
C ALA A 61 -2.77 -1.93 24.82
N THR A 62 -1.60 -1.41 24.46
CA THR A 62 -0.58 -1.05 25.45
C THR A 62 -1.08 0.06 26.35
N THR A 63 -1.72 1.07 25.78
CA THR A 63 -2.26 2.20 26.54
C THR A 63 -3.33 1.74 27.52
N LYS A 64 -4.26 0.93 27.06
CA LYS A 64 -5.32 0.40 27.92
C LYS A 64 -4.76 -0.49 29.02
N TRP A 65 -3.79 -1.30 28.68
CA TRP A 65 -3.17 -2.21 29.63
C TRP A 65 -2.53 -1.45 30.78
N LYS A 66 -1.87 -0.35 30.48
CA LYS A 66 -1.21 0.45 31.51
C LYS A 66 -2.17 1.15 32.44
N ARG A 67 -3.39 1.35 32.00
CA ARG A 67 -4.39 2.05 32.80
C ARG A 67 -5.07 1.18 33.84
N SER A 68 -5.03 -0.10 33.64
CA SER A 68 -5.69 -1.03 34.59
C SER A 68 -4.86 -1.31 35.82
#